data_0a327cc7a05c589f1a1019f2bd334835
#
_entry.id   0a327cc7a05c589f1a1019f2bd334835
#
_cell.length_a   1.000
_cell.length_b   1.000
_cell.length_c   1.000
_cell.angle_alpha   90.00
_cell.angle_beta   90.00
_cell.angle_gamma   90.00
#
_symmetry.space_group_name_H-M   'P 1'
#
loop_
_entity.id
_entity.type
_entity.pdbx_description
1 polymer ?
#
loop_
_entity_poly.entity_id
_entity_poly.type
_entity_poly.pdbx_seq_one_letter_code
_entity_poly.pdbx_strand_id
1 'polypeptide(L)'
;MAHPGDNEDRKLVEEILAGRTAALEPLFVKYRERIYRICYRVVFNKDDALDLTQEVFLKALRAIDTFKKESSFYTWLCQIAVNASIDFLRRKGKGPKVSFDEIVFDEAKLAEAKNPGAANPLKQVEIKEMGRLVARALGALSEDHRAVFSLFAEKDFSYREIAEMLGCPEGTVMSRLFYARKKLQEALKSYVETK
;
A
#
# COMPACT_ATOMS: atom_id res chain seq x y z
N MET A 1 -17.63 8.60 -1.80
CA MET A 1 -18.33 8.26 -0.52
C MET A 1 -17.45 8.70 0.63
N ALA A 2 -18.01 9.35 1.68
CA ALA A 2 -17.23 9.74 2.85
C ALA A 2 -16.77 8.48 3.60
N HIS A 3 -15.47 8.36 3.87
CA HIS A 3 -14.94 7.27 4.68
C HIS A 3 -15.35 7.44 6.15
N PRO A 4 -15.59 6.34 6.90
CA PRO A 4 -15.82 6.42 8.34
C PRO A 4 -14.62 7.12 9.01
N GLY A 5 -14.87 8.25 9.66
CA GLY A 5 -13.82 9.04 10.31
C GLY A 5 -13.42 10.34 9.58
N ASP A 6 -14.00 10.64 8.41
CA ASP A 6 -13.68 11.85 7.63
C ASP A 6 -13.86 13.17 8.41
N ASN A 7 -14.87 13.24 9.28
CA ASN A 7 -15.13 14.45 10.10
C ASN A 7 -14.08 14.67 11.19
N GLU A 8 -13.58 13.58 11.79
CA GLU A 8 -12.52 13.66 12.81
C GLU A 8 -11.20 14.04 12.17
N ASP A 9 -10.86 13.42 11.03
CA ASP A 9 -9.65 13.74 10.28
C ASP A 9 -9.64 15.21 9.82
N ARG A 10 -10.79 15.73 9.37
CA ARG A 10 -10.92 17.14 8.98
C ARG A 10 -10.62 18.12 10.14
N LYS A 11 -11.10 17.81 11.34
CA LYS A 11 -10.80 18.61 12.54
C LYS A 11 -9.30 18.57 12.85
N LEU A 12 -8.68 17.41 12.82
CA LEU A 12 -7.24 17.26 13.04
C LEU A 12 -6.42 18.04 12.00
N VAL A 13 -6.82 17.99 10.73
CA VAL A 13 -6.18 18.76 9.65
C VAL A 13 -6.33 20.28 9.91
N GLU A 14 -7.51 20.74 10.34
CA GLU A 14 -7.72 22.15 10.68
C GLU A 14 -6.85 22.60 11.87
N GLU A 15 -6.63 21.73 12.83
CA GLU A 15 -5.71 22.00 13.94
C GLU A 15 -4.25 22.10 13.46
N ILE A 16 -3.82 21.23 12.55
CA ILE A 16 -2.47 21.31 11.96
C ILE A 16 -2.30 22.61 11.19
N LEU A 17 -3.30 23.00 10.38
CA LEU A 17 -3.31 24.25 9.63
C LEU A 17 -3.28 25.49 10.57
N ALA A 18 -3.85 25.39 11.76
CA ALA A 18 -3.77 26.41 12.80
C ALA A 18 -2.43 26.40 13.57
N GLY A 19 -1.43 25.62 13.14
CA GLY A 19 -0.10 25.53 13.74
C GLY A 19 0.04 24.51 14.88
N ARG A 20 -1.01 23.75 15.20
CA ARG A 20 -0.97 22.70 16.22
C ARG A 20 -0.49 21.38 15.61
N THR A 21 0.81 21.27 15.33
CA THR A 21 1.41 20.09 14.65
C THR A 21 1.24 18.79 15.44
N ALA A 22 1.02 18.84 16.75
CA ALA A 22 0.71 17.66 17.58
C ALA A 22 -0.55 16.91 17.13
N ALA A 23 -1.49 17.57 16.43
CA ALA A 23 -2.65 16.92 15.84
C ALA A 23 -2.31 15.95 14.69
N LEU A 24 -1.06 15.91 14.22
CA LEU A 24 -0.58 14.89 13.27
C LEU A 24 -0.45 13.50 13.93
N GLU A 25 -0.17 13.42 15.23
CA GLU A 25 0.04 12.15 15.92
C GLU A 25 -1.16 11.21 15.84
N PRO A 26 -2.40 11.61 16.12
CA PRO A 26 -3.59 10.77 15.94
C PRO A 26 -3.75 10.27 14.50
N LEU A 27 -3.49 11.12 13.49
CA LEU A 27 -3.54 10.73 12.08
C LEU A 27 -2.44 9.72 11.73
N PHE A 28 -1.23 9.91 12.29
CA PHE A 28 -0.14 8.97 12.13
C PHE A 28 -0.50 7.59 12.71
N VAL A 29 -0.96 7.54 13.96
CA VAL A 29 -1.36 6.29 14.62
C VAL A 29 -2.45 5.57 13.84
N LYS A 30 -3.45 6.33 13.33
CA LYS A 30 -4.58 5.80 12.57
C LYS A 30 -4.17 5.19 11.22
N TYR A 31 -3.24 5.83 10.50
CA TYR A 31 -2.95 5.48 9.11
C TYR A 31 -1.60 4.82 8.85
N ARG A 32 -0.65 4.83 9.80
CA ARG A 32 0.73 4.33 9.60
C ARG A 32 0.79 2.91 9.02
N GLU A 33 -0.04 1.98 9.52
CA GLU A 33 -0.02 0.61 9.04
C GLU A 33 -0.56 0.48 7.61
N ARG A 34 -1.59 1.26 7.28
CA ARG A 34 -2.17 1.27 5.94
C ARG A 34 -1.19 1.85 4.93
N ILE A 35 -0.54 2.96 5.28
CA ILE A 35 0.49 3.59 4.45
C ILE A 35 1.70 2.68 4.30
N TYR A 36 2.15 2.05 5.39
CA TYR A 36 3.22 1.05 5.32
C TYR A 36 2.89 -0.07 4.33
N ARG A 37 1.68 -0.66 4.38
CA ARG A 37 1.28 -1.71 3.42
C ARG A 37 1.29 -1.23 1.98
N ILE A 38 0.86 0.00 1.72
CA ILE A 38 0.92 0.60 0.39
C ILE A 38 2.36 0.72 -0.09
N CYS A 39 3.23 1.35 0.71
CA CYS A 39 4.65 1.48 0.39
C CYS A 39 5.30 0.11 0.16
N TYR A 40 5.06 -0.82 1.08
CA TYR A 40 5.64 -2.16 1.03
C TYR A 40 5.25 -2.95 -0.24
N ARG A 41 3.99 -2.91 -0.66
CA ARG A 41 3.53 -3.56 -1.90
C ARG A 41 4.12 -2.93 -3.17
N VAL A 42 4.62 -1.70 -3.08
CA VAL A 42 5.30 -1.04 -4.20
C VAL A 42 6.79 -1.35 -4.19
N VAL A 43 7.48 -1.23 -3.04
CA VAL A 43 8.95 -1.34 -2.98
C VAL A 43 9.47 -2.74 -2.67
N PHE A 44 8.67 -3.61 -2.05
CA PHE A 44 9.00 -4.97 -1.61
C PHE A 44 10.28 -5.07 -0.75
N ASN A 45 10.52 -4.07 0.06
CA ASN A 45 11.58 -4.06 1.06
C ASN A 45 11.04 -3.43 2.34
N LYS A 46 11.24 -4.07 3.48
CA LYS A 46 10.67 -3.69 4.76
C LYS A 46 11.24 -2.37 5.27
N ASP A 47 12.56 -2.25 5.24
CA ASP A 47 13.26 -1.07 5.74
C ASP A 47 12.94 0.14 4.87
N ASP A 48 13.03 -0.02 3.53
CA ASP A 48 12.63 1.01 2.58
C ASP A 48 11.16 1.45 2.80
N ALA A 49 10.25 0.50 3.09
CA ALA A 49 8.83 0.80 3.32
C ALA A 49 8.59 1.54 4.65
N LEU A 50 9.35 1.21 5.70
CA LEU A 50 9.31 1.92 6.98
C LEU A 50 9.79 3.37 6.82
N ASP A 51 10.92 3.56 6.15
CA ASP A 51 11.48 4.88 5.88
C ASP A 51 10.53 5.72 5.00
N LEU A 52 9.98 5.11 3.94
CA LEU A 52 8.99 5.77 3.09
C LEU A 52 7.73 6.13 3.86
N THR A 53 7.28 5.29 4.78
CA THR A 53 6.11 5.60 5.62
C THR A 53 6.34 6.87 6.43
N GLN A 54 7.50 7.02 7.07
CA GLN A 54 7.86 8.23 7.80
C GLN A 54 7.96 9.45 6.85
N GLU A 55 8.64 9.28 5.70
CA GLU A 55 8.78 10.33 4.68
C GLU A 55 7.41 10.82 4.18
N VAL A 56 6.44 9.92 3.99
CA VAL A 56 5.07 10.25 3.56
C VAL A 56 4.39 11.19 4.56
N PHE A 57 4.45 10.90 5.86
CA PHE A 57 3.85 11.77 6.87
C PHE A 57 4.57 13.12 6.98
N LEU A 58 5.89 13.15 6.82
CA LEU A 58 6.64 14.40 6.76
C LEU A 58 6.28 15.22 5.53
N LYS A 59 6.12 14.58 4.36
CA LYS A 59 5.65 15.25 3.14
C LYS A 59 4.22 15.75 3.30
N ALA A 60 3.34 14.97 3.90
CA ALA A 60 1.97 15.37 4.18
C ALA A 60 1.92 16.60 5.09
N LEU A 61 2.72 16.64 6.16
CA LEU A 61 2.80 17.79 7.05
C LEU A 61 3.28 19.05 6.31
N ARG A 62 4.29 18.92 5.46
CA ARG A 62 4.84 20.05 4.68
C ARG A 62 3.90 20.58 3.60
N ALA A 63 3.02 19.72 3.08
CA ALA A 63 2.10 20.02 2.01
C ALA A 63 0.64 20.16 2.47
N ILE A 64 0.40 20.23 3.79
CA ILE A 64 -0.96 20.20 4.36
C ILE A 64 -1.82 21.37 3.91
N ASP A 65 -1.22 22.52 3.63
CA ASP A 65 -1.85 23.71 3.08
C ASP A 65 -2.39 23.50 1.67
N THR A 66 -1.85 22.54 0.92
CA THR A 66 -2.31 22.17 -0.42
C THR A 66 -3.49 21.19 -0.40
N PHE A 67 -3.84 20.64 0.75
CA PHE A 67 -4.96 19.73 0.90
C PHE A 67 -6.31 20.44 0.73
N LYS A 68 -6.92 20.32 -0.45
CA LYS A 68 -8.12 21.07 -0.86
C LYS A 68 -9.44 20.56 -0.26
N LYS A 69 -9.43 19.49 0.55
CA LYS A 69 -10.62 18.84 1.14
C LYS A 69 -11.64 18.31 0.09
N GLU A 70 -11.24 18.19 -1.18
CA GLU A 70 -12.05 17.63 -2.28
C GLU A 70 -12.11 16.09 -2.20
N SER A 71 -11.13 15.48 -1.53
CA SER A 71 -11.07 14.05 -1.20
C SER A 71 -10.92 13.84 0.30
N SER A 72 -10.96 12.58 0.77
CA SER A 72 -10.61 12.27 2.14
C SER A 72 -9.12 12.54 2.40
N PHE A 73 -8.75 12.84 3.66
CA PHE A 73 -7.35 12.96 4.05
C PHE A 73 -6.59 11.67 3.73
N TYR A 74 -7.22 10.51 3.94
CA TYR A 74 -6.64 9.21 3.63
C TYR A 74 -6.36 9.04 2.13
N THR A 75 -7.28 9.42 1.25
CA THR A 75 -7.08 9.36 -0.21
C THR A 75 -5.87 10.20 -0.62
N TRP A 76 -5.78 11.43 -0.12
CA TRP A 76 -4.66 12.32 -0.39
C TRP A 76 -3.33 11.77 0.16
N LEU A 77 -3.35 11.19 1.37
CA LEU A 77 -2.17 10.57 1.96
C LEU A 77 -1.69 9.35 1.17
N CYS A 78 -2.62 8.53 0.65
CA CYS A 78 -2.31 7.40 -0.23
C CYS A 78 -1.67 7.84 -1.55
N GLN A 79 -2.12 8.96 -2.12
CA GLN A 79 -1.49 9.55 -3.31
C GLN A 79 -0.02 9.92 -3.03
N ILE A 80 0.25 10.57 -1.89
CA ILE A 80 1.63 10.89 -1.48
C ILE A 80 2.46 9.62 -1.33
N ALA A 81 1.90 8.56 -0.70
CA ALA A 81 2.60 7.31 -0.45
C ALA A 81 2.99 6.58 -1.74
N VAL A 82 2.06 6.47 -2.70
CA VAL A 82 2.35 5.82 -3.98
C VAL A 82 3.38 6.61 -4.78
N ASN A 83 3.21 7.93 -4.88
CA ASN A 83 4.15 8.78 -5.62
C ASN A 83 5.56 8.73 -5.01
N ALA A 84 5.68 8.82 -3.67
CA ALA A 84 6.96 8.68 -2.98
C ALA A 84 7.62 7.33 -3.24
N SER A 85 6.83 6.25 -3.26
CA SER A 85 7.32 4.88 -3.51
C SER A 85 7.79 4.70 -4.96
N ILE A 86 7.07 5.23 -5.94
CA ILE A 86 7.46 5.20 -7.35
C ILE A 86 8.75 6.01 -7.56
N ASP A 87 8.82 7.23 -7.01
CA ASP A 87 9.99 8.09 -7.12
C ASP A 87 11.22 7.47 -6.46
N PHE A 88 11.03 6.79 -5.33
CA PHE A 88 12.09 6.05 -4.67
C PHE A 88 12.67 4.95 -5.57
N LEU A 89 11.82 4.14 -6.20
CA LEU A 89 12.25 3.07 -7.10
C LEU A 89 12.96 3.62 -8.34
N ARG A 90 12.45 4.69 -8.93
CA ARG A 90 13.08 5.36 -10.07
C ARG A 90 14.48 5.90 -9.73
N ARG A 91 14.66 6.46 -8.53
CA ARG A 91 15.97 6.92 -8.04
C ARG A 91 16.93 5.77 -7.74
N LYS A 92 16.43 4.65 -7.19
CA LYS A 92 17.25 3.47 -6.84
C LYS A 92 17.78 2.69 -8.06
N GLY A 93 17.26 2.97 -9.27
CA GLY A 93 17.88 2.65 -10.55
C GLY A 93 17.88 1.20 -10.98
N LYS A 94 17.15 0.31 -10.34
CA LYS A 94 16.78 -1.06 -10.78
C LYS A 94 15.71 -1.60 -9.87
N GLY A 95 14.80 -2.42 -10.43
CA GLY A 95 13.71 -3.05 -9.69
C GLY A 95 14.14 -3.67 -8.36
N PRO A 96 13.22 -3.87 -7.43
CA PRO A 96 13.54 -4.24 -6.07
C PRO A 96 14.38 -5.51 -6.05
N LYS A 97 15.48 -5.50 -5.29
CA LYS A 97 16.05 -6.75 -4.78
C LYS A 97 15.04 -7.26 -3.75
N VAL A 98 14.11 -8.07 -4.21
CA VAL A 98 13.03 -8.60 -3.38
C VAL A 98 13.65 -9.59 -2.40
N SER A 99 13.69 -9.25 -1.13
CA SER A 99 13.93 -10.22 -0.07
C SER A 99 12.61 -10.98 0.17
N PHE A 100 12.46 -12.11 -0.51
CA PHE A 100 11.21 -12.90 -0.53
C PHE A 100 10.86 -13.52 0.83
N ASP A 101 11.83 -13.70 1.71
CA ASP A 101 11.63 -14.36 3.00
C ASP A 101 10.90 -13.47 4.03
N GLU A 102 10.98 -12.15 3.89
CA GLU A 102 10.35 -11.18 4.80
C GLU A 102 8.88 -10.89 4.46
N ILE A 103 8.48 -11.04 3.19
CA ILE A 103 7.12 -10.71 2.70
C ILE A 103 6.05 -11.53 3.41
N VAL A 104 6.37 -12.77 3.71
CA VAL A 104 5.42 -13.75 4.26
C VAL A 104 5.19 -13.53 5.74
N PHE A 105 6.15 -12.94 6.43
CA PHE A 105 6.13 -12.85 7.89
C PHE A 105 5.13 -11.81 8.41
N ASP A 106 4.94 -10.69 7.71
CA ASP A 106 4.06 -9.61 8.17
C ASP A 106 2.57 -9.86 7.84
N GLU A 107 2.25 -10.45 6.68
CA GLU A 107 0.86 -10.82 6.38
C GLU A 107 0.38 -12.01 7.22
N ALA A 108 1.26 -12.96 7.51
CA ALA A 108 0.96 -14.08 8.41
C ALA A 108 0.77 -13.60 9.86
N LYS A 109 1.58 -12.66 10.35
CA LYS A 109 1.39 -12.04 11.67
C LYS A 109 0.09 -11.25 11.77
N LEU A 110 -0.30 -10.53 10.69
CA LEU A 110 -1.58 -9.82 10.66
C LEU A 110 -2.78 -10.80 10.69
N ALA A 111 -2.64 -11.96 10.04
CA ALA A 111 -3.65 -13.02 10.07
C ALA A 111 -3.72 -13.72 11.43
N GLU A 112 -2.57 -13.95 12.09
CA GLU A 112 -2.49 -14.51 13.45
C GLU A 112 -3.04 -13.55 14.51
N ALA A 113 -2.78 -12.26 14.40
CA ALA A 113 -3.34 -11.24 15.30
C ALA A 113 -4.86 -11.16 15.22
N LYS A 114 -5.45 -11.58 14.08
CA LYS A 114 -6.91 -11.65 13.90
C LYS A 114 -7.53 -12.98 14.34
N ASN A 115 -6.72 -14.05 14.54
CA ASN A 115 -7.20 -15.36 15.02
C ASN A 115 -6.12 -16.10 15.83
N PRO A 116 -5.93 -15.75 17.12
CA PRO A 116 -4.89 -16.34 17.98
C PRO A 116 -5.24 -17.75 18.47
N GLY A 117 -5.60 -18.66 17.61
CA GLY A 117 -5.97 -20.04 18.00
C GLY A 117 -5.90 -21.07 16.87
N ALA A 118 -5.57 -20.67 15.67
CA ALA A 118 -5.61 -21.54 14.48
C ALA A 118 -4.22 -21.92 13.96
N ALA A 119 -3.21 -22.02 14.80
CA ALA A 119 -1.83 -22.32 14.41
C ALA A 119 -1.64 -23.82 14.07
N ASN A 120 -2.14 -24.24 12.90
CA ASN A 120 -1.67 -25.49 12.30
C ASN A 120 -0.32 -25.22 11.61
N PRO A 121 0.82 -25.80 12.05
CA PRO A 121 2.15 -25.55 11.49
C PRO A 121 2.22 -25.79 9.99
N LEU A 122 1.50 -26.78 9.47
CA LEU A 122 1.43 -27.09 8.04
C LEU A 122 0.76 -25.98 7.25
N LYS A 123 -0.35 -25.40 7.77
CA LYS A 123 -1.00 -24.26 7.14
C LYS A 123 -0.11 -23.00 7.12
N GLN A 124 0.70 -22.81 8.16
CA GLN A 124 1.65 -21.69 8.19
C GLN A 124 2.73 -21.83 7.11
N VAL A 125 3.24 -23.04 6.87
CA VAL A 125 4.20 -23.29 5.77
C VAL A 125 3.53 -23.00 4.42
N GLU A 126 2.31 -23.48 4.21
CA GLU A 126 1.56 -23.24 2.95
C GLU A 126 1.30 -21.76 2.71
N ILE A 127 0.89 -21.00 3.73
CA ILE A 127 0.69 -19.56 3.65
C ILE A 127 2.01 -18.85 3.29
N LYS A 128 3.12 -19.29 3.89
CA LYS A 128 4.44 -18.74 3.58
C LYS A 128 4.86 -19.02 2.13
N GLU A 129 4.69 -20.21 1.63
CA GLU A 129 5.00 -20.55 0.24
C GLU A 129 4.14 -19.75 -0.75
N MET A 130 2.83 -19.68 -0.50
CA MET A 130 1.91 -18.87 -1.31
C MET A 130 2.29 -17.39 -1.29
N GLY A 131 2.60 -16.84 -0.14
CA GLY A 131 3.06 -15.45 0.00
C GLY A 131 4.32 -15.17 -0.81
N ARG A 132 5.31 -16.09 -0.81
CA ARG A 132 6.52 -15.98 -1.64
C ARG A 132 6.20 -15.97 -3.14
N LEU A 133 5.26 -16.79 -3.58
CA LEU A 133 4.84 -16.83 -4.99
C LEU A 133 4.15 -15.55 -5.42
N VAL A 134 3.22 -15.05 -4.59
CA VAL A 134 2.53 -13.78 -4.81
C VAL A 134 3.54 -12.63 -4.87
N ALA A 135 4.46 -12.58 -3.94
CA ALA A 135 5.48 -11.54 -3.90
C ALA A 135 6.40 -11.57 -5.12
N ARG A 136 6.81 -12.77 -5.57
CA ARG A 136 7.61 -12.93 -6.79
C ARG A 136 6.84 -12.46 -8.02
N ALA A 137 5.56 -12.81 -8.14
CA ALA A 137 4.72 -12.40 -9.24
C ALA A 137 4.52 -10.87 -9.28
N LEU A 138 4.25 -10.25 -8.12
CA LEU A 138 4.13 -8.80 -8.00
C LEU A 138 5.47 -8.09 -8.21
N GLY A 139 6.58 -8.66 -7.73
CA GLY A 139 7.92 -8.11 -7.93
C GLY A 139 8.36 -8.08 -9.40
N ALA A 140 7.80 -8.95 -10.25
CA ALA A 140 8.03 -8.94 -11.69
C ALA A 140 7.22 -7.87 -12.43
N LEU A 141 6.29 -7.18 -11.76
CA LEU A 141 5.53 -6.08 -12.34
C LEU A 141 6.36 -4.78 -12.36
N SER A 142 6.06 -3.87 -13.30
CA SER A 142 6.60 -2.51 -13.21
C SER A 142 6.05 -1.77 -11.99
N GLU A 143 6.75 -0.71 -11.57
CA GLU A 143 6.34 0.13 -10.45
C GLU A 143 4.91 0.66 -10.60
N ASP A 144 4.53 1.05 -11.81
CA ASP A 144 3.18 1.54 -12.11
C ASP A 144 2.09 0.47 -11.92
N HIS A 145 2.36 -0.79 -12.33
CA HIS A 145 1.42 -1.90 -12.09
C HIS A 145 1.29 -2.21 -10.60
N ARG A 146 2.41 -2.16 -9.87
CA ARG A 146 2.42 -2.37 -8.41
C ARG A 146 1.66 -1.26 -7.69
N ALA A 147 1.83 -0.01 -8.10
CA ALA A 147 1.12 1.14 -7.55
C ALA A 147 -0.40 0.98 -7.70
N VAL A 148 -0.88 0.68 -8.91
CA VAL A 148 -2.30 0.42 -9.15
C VAL A 148 -2.81 -0.75 -8.31
N PHE A 149 -2.07 -1.86 -8.28
CA PHE A 149 -2.44 -3.05 -7.50
C PHE A 149 -2.47 -2.74 -5.98
N SER A 150 -1.50 -1.99 -5.48
CA SER A 150 -1.42 -1.61 -4.06
C SER A 150 -2.63 -0.81 -3.60
N LEU A 151 -3.03 0.21 -4.38
CA LEU A 151 -4.22 1.01 -4.09
C LEU A 151 -5.50 0.17 -4.19
N PHE A 152 -5.63 -0.66 -5.22
CA PHE A 152 -6.78 -1.55 -5.38
C PHE A 152 -6.92 -2.55 -4.22
N ALA A 153 -5.82 -3.06 -3.69
CA ALA A 153 -5.80 -4.02 -2.58
C ALA A 153 -6.30 -3.43 -1.26
N GLU A 154 -6.31 -2.11 -1.10
CA GLU A 154 -6.91 -1.44 0.07
C GLU A 154 -8.45 -1.53 0.08
N LYS A 155 -9.09 -1.84 -1.07
CA LYS A 155 -10.54 -2.01 -1.24
C LYS A 155 -11.40 -0.76 -0.97
N ASP A 156 -10.77 0.38 -0.71
CA ASP A 156 -11.43 1.63 -0.35
C ASP A 156 -11.58 2.58 -1.54
N PHE A 157 -10.99 2.22 -2.70
CA PHE A 157 -10.91 3.11 -3.86
C PHE A 157 -11.59 2.51 -5.08
N SER A 158 -12.40 3.32 -5.75
CA SER A 158 -12.89 3.05 -7.11
C SER A 158 -11.77 3.18 -8.14
N TYR A 159 -11.96 2.61 -9.33
CA TYR A 159 -11.00 2.76 -10.44
C TYR A 159 -10.77 4.24 -10.80
N ARG A 160 -11.83 5.05 -10.73
CA ARG A 160 -11.76 6.48 -10.97
C ARG A 160 -10.88 7.19 -9.95
N GLU A 161 -11.05 6.93 -8.65
CA GLU A 161 -10.22 7.52 -7.60
C GLU A 161 -8.75 7.09 -7.74
N ILE A 162 -8.47 5.81 -8.08
CA ILE A 162 -7.11 5.34 -8.38
C ILE A 162 -6.53 6.07 -9.59
N ALA A 163 -7.33 6.28 -10.65
CA ALA A 163 -6.92 7.01 -11.85
C ALA A 163 -6.55 8.46 -11.52
N GLU A 164 -7.37 9.14 -10.73
CA GLU A 164 -7.13 10.50 -10.23
C GLU A 164 -5.85 10.58 -9.39
N MET A 165 -5.64 9.64 -8.44
CA MET A 165 -4.43 9.59 -7.60
C MET A 165 -3.15 9.38 -8.42
N LEU A 166 -3.21 8.58 -9.49
CA LEU A 166 -2.05 8.24 -10.31
C LEU A 166 -1.89 9.12 -11.56
N GLY A 167 -2.80 10.08 -11.78
CA GLY A 167 -2.76 10.98 -12.94
C GLY A 167 -2.84 10.23 -14.27
N CYS A 168 -3.63 9.16 -14.38
CA CYS A 168 -3.77 8.37 -15.58
C CYS A 168 -5.25 8.10 -15.93
N PRO A 169 -5.58 7.74 -17.19
CA PRO A 169 -6.94 7.36 -17.57
C PRO A 169 -7.43 6.12 -16.79
N GLU A 170 -8.74 6.04 -16.50
CA GLU A 170 -9.34 4.89 -15.83
C GLU A 170 -9.12 3.57 -16.59
N GLY A 171 -9.16 3.60 -17.93
CA GLY A 171 -8.80 2.46 -18.76
C GLY A 171 -7.38 1.94 -18.53
N THR A 172 -6.44 2.84 -18.17
CA THR A 172 -5.07 2.45 -17.80
C THR A 172 -5.05 1.72 -16.47
N VAL A 173 -5.84 2.14 -15.48
CA VAL A 173 -6.01 1.42 -14.21
C VAL A 173 -6.55 0.01 -14.46
N MET A 174 -7.60 -0.10 -15.27
CA MET A 174 -8.21 -1.40 -15.62
C MET A 174 -7.21 -2.34 -16.30
N SER A 175 -6.47 -1.85 -17.30
CA SER A 175 -5.49 -2.66 -18.03
C SER A 175 -4.31 -3.10 -17.15
N ARG A 176 -3.80 -2.20 -16.29
CA ARG A 176 -2.74 -2.53 -15.33
C ARG A 176 -3.21 -3.57 -14.30
N LEU A 177 -4.44 -3.45 -13.79
CA LEU A 177 -5.02 -4.45 -12.89
C LEU A 177 -5.23 -5.80 -13.57
N PHE A 178 -5.72 -5.80 -14.79
CA PHE A 178 -5.88 -7.03 -15.56
C PHE A 178 -4.54 -7.76 -15.71
N TYR A 179 -3.49 -7.05 -16.09
CA TYR A 179 -2.15 -7.62 -16.22
C TYR A 179 -1.60 -8.14 -14.90
N ALA A 180 -1.76 -7.37 -13.81
CA ALA A 180 -1.34 -7.82 -12.48
C ALA A 180 -2.06 -9.09 -12.03
N ARG A 181 -3.39 -9.16 -12.22
CA ARG A 181 -4.19 -10.35 -11.92
C ARG A 181 -3.76 -11.56 -12.74
N LYS A 182 -3.50 -11.37 -14.04
CA LYS A 182 -3.02 -12.43 -14.93
C LYS A 182 -1.71 -13.00 -14.43
N LYS A 183 -0.75 -12.15 -14.05
CA LYS A 183 0.54 -12.59 -13.50
C LYS A 183 0.40 -13.36 -12.19
N LEU A 184 -0.50 -12.92 -11.31
CA LEU A 184 -0.81 -13.63 -10.07
C LEU A 184 -1.46 -14.98 -10.34
N GLN A 185 -2.42 -15.06 -11.27
CA GLN A 185 -3.05 -16.32 -11.66
C GLN A 185 -2.06 -17.31 -12.23
N GLU A 186 -1.16 -16.87 -13.13
CA GLU A 186 -0.10 -17.70 -13.69
C GLU A 186 0.81 -18.28 -12.58
N ALA A 187 1.23 -17.45 -11.61
CA ALA A 187 2.07 -17.89 -10.51
C ALA A 187 1.36 -18.87 -9.56
N LEU A 188 0.08 -18.65 -9.27
CA LEU A 188 -0.70 -19.51 -8.38
C LEU A 188 -1.11 -20.82 -9.06
N LYS A 189 -1.35 -20.81 -10.37
CA LYS A 189 -1.70 -22.04 -11.13
C LYS A 189 -0.57 -23.07 -11.05
N SER A 190 0.67 -22.66 -11.23
CA SER A 190 1.84 -23.53 -11.09
C SER A 190 1.95 -24.18 -9.70
N TYR A 191 1.51 -23.50 -8.66
CA TYR A 191 1.51 -24.01 -7.28
C TYR A 191 0.40 -25.04 -7.03
N VAL A 192 -0.79 -24.84 -7.61
CA VAL A 192 -1.92 -25.77 -7.46
C VAL A 192 -1.70 -27.04 -8.26
N GLU A 193 -1.07 -26.96 -9.44
CA GLU A 193 -0.79 -28.12 -10.29
C GLU A 193 0.38 -29.00 -9.77
N THR A 194 1.18 -28.49 -8.81
CA THR A 194 2.33 -29.21 -8.23
C THR A 194 1.97 -29.92 -6.91
N LYS A 195 0.74 -29.72 -6.39
CA LYS A 195 0.18 -30.40 -5.20
C LYS A 195 -0.86 -31.45 -5.57
#